data_357bdd538ee77ab0ee2e8cba12ef374e
#
_entry.id   357bdd538ee77ab0ee2e8cba12ef374e
#
_cell.length_a   1.000
_cell.length_b   1.000
_cell.length_c   1.000
_cell.angle_alpha   90.00
_cell.angle_beta   90.00
_cell.angle_gamma   90.00
#
_symmetry.space_group_name_H-M   'P 1'
#
loop_
_entity.id
_entity.type
_entity.pdbx_description
1 polymer ?
#
loop_
_entity_poly.entity_id
_entity_poly.type
_entity_poly.pdbx_seq_one_letter_code
_entity_poly.pdbx_strand_id
1 'polypeptide(L)'
;MANQKLELTWIGKDDQPQVEPRILLHDPSKDYGDPNAQNMLIHGDNLLALKALEQQFAGQVKCIYIDPPYNTGSAFPQYDDNLEHSDWLSLMYPRLVILKNLLSQDGSIWISIDDDEGHYLKVLCDEIFGRENFVSTVIWEKKYSPQNDAKWLSDSHDFILVYAKEKATWRPNLLPRSSEMNARYKNPDNDPRGVWKAGDCSVKTYSASCDYPITTPSGRVVNPPAGYCWRFSKETFAEMVKDNRIWFGTDGNNVPAVKRFLSDVKQGMTSMTIWKYTEVGHNQDAKKEVKTFNSESVFATPKPEKLLERILTLGSNEGDLVLDSFLGSGTTAAVAQKMGRRWIGIEFGDHCYTHCKPRMDMVIDGEQGGISKAVDWHGGGGYKFYELAPTLIVNDKYGNPVFSDKYNPAMLAAAVAKINGFVYAPSAETYWKQGYSQDNSFIYVTTQYLDSKMLDSIAEDVDQFENLLICAPAFDNGLNKRYDNINVRKIPQSVLDKCEFGVDNYNLNIINPPELDEDEWEDEEC
;
A
#
# COMPACT_ATOMS: atom_id res chain seq x y z
N MET A 1 -24.76 3.95 -28.30
CA MET A 1 -23.37 3.78 -28.77
C MET A 1 -22.75 2.71 -27.92
N ALA A 2 -22.20 1.64 -28.50
CA ALA A 2 -21.48 0.64 -27.75
C ALA A 2 -20.26 1.33 -27.11
N ASN A 3 -20.10 1.22 -25.79
CA ASN A 3 -18.90 1.69 -25.12
C ASN A 3 -17.74 0.89 -25.69
N GLN A 4 -16.90 1.52 -26.52
CA GLN A 4 -15.64 0.93 -26.93
C GLN A 4 -14.78 0.79 -25.69
N LYS A 5 -14.57 -0.44 -25.24
CA LYS A 5 -13.70 -0.76 -24.11
C LYS A 5 -12.29 -0.91 -24.64
N LEU A 6 -11.35 -0.13 -24.11
CA LEU A 6 -9.93 -0.37 -24.34
C LEU A 6 -9.52 -1.56 -23.50
N GLU A 7 -8.86 -2.53 -24.11
CA GLU A 7 -8.36 -3.74 -23.45
C GLU A 7 -6.90 -3.97 -23.85
N LEU A 8 -6.05 -4.27 -22.87
CA LEU A 8 -4.68 -4.71 -23.08
C LEU A 8 -4.69 -6.24 -23.19
N THR A 9 -4.18 -6.76 -24.29
CA THR A 9 -4.08 -8.22 -24.52
C THR A 9 -2.63 -8.63 -24.64
N TRP A 10 -2.25 -9.73 -23.98
CA TRP A 10 -0.92 -10.33 -24.04
C TRP A 10 -1.02 -11.86 -24.01
N ILE A 11 0.06 -12.56 -24.35
CA ILE A 11 0.13 -14.03 -24.31
C ILE A 11 0.07 -14.47 -22.84
N GLY A 12 -0.90 -15.34 -22.49
CA GLY A 12 -1.10 -15.83 -21.12
C GLY A 12 -2.09 -15.02 -20.28
N LYS A 13 -2.72 -13.96 -20.82
CA LYS A 13 -3.72 -13.17 -20.06
C LYS A 13 -4.88 -14.02 -19.54
N ASP A 14 -5.35 -14.96 -20.35
CA ASP A 14 -6.49 -15.83 -20.00
C ASP A 14 -6.06 -17.05 -19.16
N ASP A 15 -4.77 -17.31 -19.06
CA ASP A 15 -4.19 -18.44 -18.32
C ASP A 15 -3.82 -18.02 -16.88
N GLN A 16 -4.79 -17.40 -16.18
CA GLN A 16 -4.53 -16.96 -14.82
C GLN A 16 -4.47 -18.14 -13.83
N PRO A 17 -3.46 -18.18 -12.93
CA PRO A 17 -3.28 -19.28 -12.00
C PRO A 17 -4.43 -19.35 -10.99
N GLN A 18 -4.89 -20.57 -10.69
CA GLN A 18 -5.80 -20.82 -9.59
C GLN A 18 -5.00 -20.96 -8.28
N VAL A 19 -4.61 -19.82 -7.72
CA VAL A 19 -3.66 -19.72 -6.62
C VAL A 19 -4.15 -20.45 -5.37
N GLU A 20 -3.32 -21.33 -4.82
CA GLU A 20 -3.57 -22.02 -3.57
C GLU A 20 -3.68 -21.03 -2.40
N PRO A 21 -4.80 -21.00 -1.64
CA PRO A 21 -4.93 -20.13 -0.48
C PRO A 21 -4.19 -20.74 0.72
N ARG A 22 -2.86 -20.64 0.73
CA ARG A 22 -2.01 -21.18 1.79
C ARG A 22 -2.29 -20.51 3.13
N ILE A 23 -1.91 -21.18 4.22
CA ILE A 23 -1.96 -20.61 5.56
C ILE A 23 -0.63 -19.89 5.88
N LEU A 24 -0.71 -18.91 6.78
CA LEU A 24 0.45 -18.24 7.34
C LEU A 24 0.81 -18.93 8.66
N LEU A 25 2.06 -19.35 8.80
CA LEU A 25 2.58 -20.01 9.99
C LEU A 25 3.27 -18.96 10.86
N HIS A 26 2.70 -18.65 12.02
CA HIS A 26 3.32 -17.74 12.97
C HIS A 26 4.60 -18.36 13.56
N ASP A 27 5.70 -17.64 13.51
CA ASP A 27 6.98 -18.02 14.12
C ASP A 27 7.31 -17.09 15.31
N PRO A 28 6.88 -17.44 16.52
CA PRO A 28 7.09 -16.59 17.71
C PRO A 28 8.57 -16.35 18.04
N SER A 29 9.49 -17.18 17.53
CA SER A 29 10.93 -17.02 17.77
C SER A 29 11.52 -15.82 17.03
N LYS A 30 10.81 -15.32 16.02
CA LYS A 30 11.20 -14.19 15.20
C LYS A 30 10.37 -12.93 15.46
N ASP A 31 9.35 -13.00 16.32
CA ASP A 31 8.59 -11.82 16.76
C ASP A 31 9.51 -10.81 17.43
N TYR A 32 9.14 -9.54 17.39
CA TYR A 32 9.90 -8.50 18.05
C TYR A 32 8.99 -7.40 18.65
N GLY A 33 9.41 -6.89 19.82
CA GLY A 33 8.71 -5.80 20.51
C GLY A 33 7.47 -6.24 21.28
N ASP A 34 6.37 -5.50 21.17
CA ASP A 34 5.11 -5.77 21.88
C ASP A 34 4.48 -7.10 21.44
N PRO A 35 4.29 -8.07 22.36
CA PRO A 35 3.68 -9.37 22.03
C PRO A 35 2.22 -9.24 21.53
N ASN A 36 1.54 -8.13 21.81
CA ASN A 36 0.18 -7.85 21.34
C ASN A 36 0.14 -7.11 20.00
N ALA A 37 1.30 -6.85 19.39
CA ALA A 37 1.37 -6.18 18.10
C ALA A 37 0.58 -6.94 17.02
N GLN A 38 -0.07 -6.18 16.15
CA GLN A 38 -0.87 -6.70 15.04
C GLN A 38 -0.19 -6.51 13.69
N ASN A 39 1.00 -5.90 13.67
CA ASN A 39 1.80 -5.77 12.46
C ASN A 39 2.36 -7.13 12.05
N MET A 40 2.51 -7.34 10.75
CA MET A 40 2.91 -8.63 10.20
C MET A 40 4.09 -8.45 9.24
N LEU A 41 5.17 -9.20 9.49
CA LEU A 41 6.24 -9.43 8.52
C LEU A 41 6.12 -10.85 8.01
N ILE A 42 5.90 -11.01 6.71
CA ILE A 42 5.60 -12.29 6.08
C ILE A 42 6.71 -12.63 5.09
N HIS A 43 7.35 -13.79 5.28
CA HIS A 43 8.30 -14.37 4.35
C HIS A 43 7.61 -15.35 3.40
N GLY A 44 7.75 -15.15 2.08
CA GLY A 44 7.22 -16.03 1.05
C GLY A 44 6.81 -15.32 -0.22
N ASP A 45 6.44 -16.08 -1.26
CA ASP A 45 5.91 -15.53 -2.51
C ASP A 45 4.70 -14.63 -2.25
N ASN A 46 4.74 -13.44 -2.81
CA ASN A 46 3.73 -12.41 -2.50
C ASN A 46 2.34 -12.73 -3.08
N LEU A 47 2.23 -13.44 -4.21
CA LEU A 47 0.92 -13.82 -4.74
C LEU A 47 0.23 -14.82 -3.80
N LEU A 48 0.98 -15.82 -3.31
CA LEU A 48 0.51 -16.80 -2.35
C LEU A 48 0.18 -16.15 -0.99
N ALA A 49 1.04 -15.25 -0.51
CA ALA A 49 0.82 -14.53 0.73
C ALA A 49 -0.38 -13.57 0.64
N LEU A 50 -0.54 -12.83 -0.45
CA LEU A 50 -1.72 -11.99 -0.71
C LEU A 50 -3.00 -12.83 -0.73
N LYS A 51 -2.97 -14.00 -1.39
CA LYS A 51 -4.09 -14.95 -1.38
C LYS A 51 -4.39 -15.47 0.03
N ALA A 52 -3.34 -15.67 0.83
CA ALA A 52 -3.49 -16.03 2.24
C ALA A 52 -4.17 -14.94 3.06
N LEU A 53 -3.92 -13.67 2.79
CA LEU A 53 -4.49 -12.52 3.51
C LEU A 53 -5.91 -12.16 3.07
N GLU A 54 -6.31 -12.52 1.84
CA GLU A 54 -7.55 -12.03 1.22
C GLU A 54 -8.79 -12.27 2.10
N GLN A 55 -8.93 -13.48 2.67
CA GLN A 55 -10.09 -13.83 3.49
C GLN A 55 -10.22 -12.94 4.75
N GLN A 56 -9.10 -12.56 5.36
CA GLN A 56 -9.09 -11.83 6.62
C GLN A 56 -9.09 -10.31 6.42
N PHE A 57 -8.44 -9.81 5.36
CA PHE A 57 -8.17 -8.38 5.19
C PHE A 57 -8.88 -7.75 3.98
N ALA A 58 -9.79 -8.48 3.30
CA ALA A 58 -10.56 -7.91 2.19
C ALA A 58 -11.29 -6.62 2.63
N GLY A 59 -11.08 -5.54 1.88
CA GLY A 59 -11.72 -4.25 2.14
C GLY A 59 -11.21 -3.49 3.38
N GLN A 60 -10.04 -3.85 3.95
CA GLN A 60 -9.54 -3.24 5.19
C GLN A 60 -8.26 -2.40 5.00
N VAL A 61 -7.53 -2.57 3.91
CA VAL A 61 -6.26 -1.87 3.70
C VAL A 61 -6.52 -0.44 3.23
N LYS A 62 -6.01 0.54 3.96
CA LYS A 62 -6.19 1.96 3.65
C LYS A 62 -5.22 2.48 2.61
N CYS A 63 -3.97 2.09 2.69
CA CYS A 63 -2.92 2.51 1.77
C CYS A 63 -2.07 1.31 1.38
N ILE A 64 -1.92 1.09 0.09
CA ILE A 64 -0.99 0.12 -0.48
C ILE A 64 0.12 0.90 -1.16
N TYR A 65 1.37 0.56 -0.86
CA TYR A 65 2.53 0.95 -1.64
C TYR A 65 3.22 -0.30 -2.13
N ILE A 66 3.62 -0.34 -3.40
CA ILE A 66 4.43 -1.41 -3.98
C ILE A 66 5.50 -0.85 -4.90
N ASP A 67 6.64 -1.55 -4.89
CA ASP A 67 7.81 -1.29 -5.74
C ASP A 67 8.17 -2.59 -6.49
N PRO A 68 7.37 -2.97 -7.52
CA PRO A 68 7.60 -4.21 -8.25
C PRO A 68 8.89 -4.15 -9.07
N PRO A 69 9.42 -5.28 -9.59
CA PRO A 69 10.52 -5.29 -10.54
C PRO A 69 10.21 -4.39 -11.75
N TYR A 70 11.16 -3.55 -12.16
CA TYR A 70 10.95 -2.57 -13.24
C TYR A 70 11.15 -3.14 -14.65
N ASN A 71 11.72 -4.34 -14.75
CA ASN A 71 12.00 -5.03 -16.01
C ASN A 71 13.00 -4.29 -16.94
N THR A 72 13.98 -3.64 -16.34
CA THR A 72 14.94 -2.76 -17.03
C THR A 72 16.01 -3.53 -17.84
N GLY A 73 16.03 -4.86 -17.78
CA GLY A 73 17.09 -5.70 -18.34
C GLY A 73 18.42 -5.59 -17.59
N SER A 74 18.44 -4.85 -16.48
CA SER A 74 19.59 -4.76 -15.58
C SER A 74 19.60 -5.97 -14.64
N ALA A 75 20.74 -6.62 -14.47
CA ALA A 75 20.85 -7.73 -13.53
C ALA A 75 20.70 -7.21 -12.09
N PHE A 76 19.47 -7.18 -11.57
CA PHE A 76 19.25 -7.00 -10.14
C PHE A 76 19.45 -8.34 -9.43
N PRO A 77 20.33 -8.43 -8.41
CA PRO A 77 20.67 -9.69 -7.76
C PRO A 77 19.49 -10.42 -7.12
N GLN A 78 18.38 -9.73 -6.84
CA GLN A 78 17.26 -10.23 -6.07
C GLN A 78 16.06 -10.68 -6.92
N TYR A 79 15.89 -10.14 -8.16
CA TYR A 79 14.74 -10.43 -9.01
C TYR A 79 15.16 -10.58 -10.47
N ASP A 80 14.44 -11.40 -11.22
CA ASP A 80 14.58 -11.47 -12.68
C ASP A 80 13.95 -10.19 -13.30
N ASP A 81 14.81 -9.26 -13.67
CA ASP A 81 14.43 -7.97 -14.25
C ASP A 81 14.58 -7.98 -15.79
N ASN A 82 14.56 -9.16 -16.40
CA ASN A 82 14.68 -9.36 -17.84
C ASN A 82 13.59 -10.30 -18.38
N LEU A 83 12.35 -10.06 -17.90
CA LEU A 83 11.19 -10.80 -18.36
C LEU A 83 10.69 -10.25 -19.70
N GLU A 84 10.11 -11.12 -20.52
CA GLU A 84 9.27 -10.65 -21.62
C GLU A 84 8.11 -9.82 -21.07
N HIS A 85 7.68 -8.77 -21.77
CA HIS A 85 6.56 -7.91 -21.33
C HIS A 85 5.30 -8.70 -20.97
N SER A 86 5.01 -9.77 -21.72
CA SER A 86 3.88 -10.67 -21.45
C SER A 86 4.01 -11.40 -20.11
N ASP A 87 5.22 -11.84 -19.76
CA ASP A 87 5.49 -12.52 -18.48
C ASP A 87 5.40 -11.54 -17.32
N TRP A 88 5.95 -10.35 -17.49
CA TRP A 88 5.83 -9.28 -16.50
C TRP A 88 4.37 -8.88 -16.24
N LEU A 89 3.55 -8.73 -17.29
CA LEU A 89 2.12 -8.46 -17.16
C LEU A 89 1.39 -9.62 -16.47
N SER A 90 1.76 -10.87 -16.79
CA SER A 90 1.21 -12.07 -16.14
C SER A 90 1.60 -12.19 -14.67
N LEU A 91 2.80 -11.70 -14.30
CA LEU A 91 3.25 -11.56 -12.92
C LEU A 91 2.39 -10.52 -12.16
N MET A 92 2.17 -9.35 -12.75
CA MET A 92 1.53 -8.23 -12.06
C MET A 92 -0.01 -8.35 -11.97
N TYR A 93 -0.64 -8.89 -13.00
CA TYR A 93 -2.12 -8.91 -13.10
C TYR A 93 -2.80 -9.57 -11.89
N PRO A 94 -2.51 -10.84 -11.51
CA PRO A 94 -3.19 -11.51 -10.40
C PRO A 94 -2.90 -10.82 -9.06
N ARG A 95 -1.71 -10.25 -8.88
CA ARG A 95 -1.34 -9.50 -7.68
C ARG A 95 -2.16 -8.23 -7.53
N LEU A 96 -2.27 -7.44 -8.60
CA LEU A 96 -3.07 -6.21 -8.62
C LEU A 96 -4.56 -6.48 -8.38
N VAL A 97 -5.10 -7.58 -8.89
CA VAL A 97 -6.49 -7.99 -8.64
C VAL A 97 -6.72 -8.23 -7.14
N ILE A 98 -5.84 -8.99 -6.49
CA ILE A 98 -5.97 -9.25 -5.05
C ILE A 98 -5.74 -7.96 -4.23
N LEU A 99 -4.75 -7.16 -4.58
CA LEU A 99 -4.50 -5.87 -3.93
C LEU A 99 -5.71 -4.95 -4.00
N LYS A 100 -6.41 -4.89 -5.14
CA LYS A 100 -7.68 -4.18 -5.26
C LYS A 100 -8.74 -4.70 -4.29
N ASN A 101 -8.84 -6.02 -4.10
CA ASN A 101 -9.81 -6.63 -3.19
C ASN A 101 -9.50 -6.28 -1.73
N LEU A 102 -8.22 -6.23 -1.36
CA LEU A 102 -7.77 -5.87 -0.02
C LEU A 102 -8.02 -4.40 0.33
N LEU A 103 -8.02 -3.48 -0.66
CA LEU A 103 -8.27 -2.06 -0.43
C LEU A 103 -9.66 -1.79 0.17
N SER A 104 -9.72 -0.93 1.18
CA SER A 104 -10.95 -0.32 1.66
C SER A 104 -11.58 0.59 0.59
N GLN A 105 -12.88 0.87 0.68
CA GLN A 105 -13.58 1.70 -0.31
C GLN A 105 -12.96 3.10 -0.45
N ASP A 106 -12.43 3.63 0.64
CA ASP A 106 -11.73 4.91 0.70
C ASP A 106 -10.20 4.74 0.77
N GLY A 107 -9.69 3.62 0.25
CA GLY A 107 -8.28 3.30 0.16
C GLY A 107 -7.64 3.72 -1.15
N SER A 108 -6.30 3.71 -1.18
CA SER A 108 -5.49 4.03 -2.37
C SER A 108 -4.28 3.11 -2.52
N ILE A 109 -3.87 2.92 -3.79
CA ILE A 109 -2.64 2.20 -4.14
C ILE A 109 -1.68 3.14 -4.86
N TRP A 110 -0.40 3.02 -4.53
CA TRP A 110 0.72 3.80 -5.02
C TRP A 110 1.77 2.83 -5.55
N ILE A 111 2.11 2.91 -6.83
CA ILE A 111 2.97 1.93 -7.50
C ILE A 111 4.15 2.67 -8.12
N SER A 112 5.35 2.40 -7.64
CA SER A 112 6.59 2.89 -8.24
C SER A 112 6.92 2.09 -9.48
N ILE A 113 7.33 2.76 -10.55
CA ILE A 113 7.73 2.17 -11.83
C ILE A 113 8.51 3.20 -12.67
N ASP A 114 9.31 2.76 -13.61
CA ASP A 114 9.97 3.62 -14.60
C ASP A 114 9.30 3.59 -15.99
N ASP A 115 10.03 4.05 -17.01
CA ASP A 115 9.54 4.14 -18.38
C ASP A 115 9.39 2.77 -19.07
N ASP A 116 10.12 1.74 -18.63
CA ASP A 116 10.14 0.44 -19.32
C ASP A 116 8.77 -0.24 -19.27
N GLU A 117 8.15 -0.33 -18.09
CA GLU A 117 6.82 -0.94 -17.92
C GLU A 117 5.71 0.04 -17.51
N GLY A 118 6.06 1.29 -17.18
CA GLY A 118 5.11 2.25 -16.60
C GLY A 118 3.87 2.50 -17.45
N HIS A 119 4.00 2.52 -18.76
CA HIS A 119 2.90 2.78 -19.67
C HIS A 119 1.95 1.58 -19.81
N TYR A 120 2.49 0.36 -19.84
CA TYR A 120 1.71 -0.87 -19.85
C TYR A 120 1.00 -1.08 -18.51
N LEU A 121 1.72 -0.86 -17.41
CA LEU A 121 1.16 -0.89 -16.05
C LEU A 121 -0.01 0.07 -15.89
N LYS A 122 0.11 1.29 -16.46
CA LYS A 122 -0.97 2.28 -16.41
C LYS A 122 -2.24 1.77 -17.09
N VAL A 123 -2.11 1.11 -18.26
CA VAL A 123 -3.27 0.54 -18.99
C VAL A 123 -3.83 -0.66 -18.22
N LEU A 124 -2.98 -1.52 -17.69
CA LEU A 124 -3.37 -2.66 -16.86
C LEU A 124 -4.16 -2.20 -15.62
N CYS A 125 -3.67 -1.18 -14.92
CA CYS A 125 -4.36 -0.60 -13.77
C CYS A 125 -5.70 0.06 -14.16
N ASP A 126 -5.80 0.69 -15.33
CA ASP A 126 -7.08 1.21 -15.84
C ASP A 126 -8.11 0.10 -16.02
N GLU A 127 -7.68 -1.08 -16.49
CA GLU A 127 -8.56 -2.25 -16.64
C GLU A 127 -9.01 -2.80 -15.28
N ILE A 128 -8.06 -2.96 -14.34
CA ILE A 128 -8.32 -3.55 -13.04
C ILE A 128 -9.10 -2.58 -12.12
N PHE A 129 -8.58 -1.38 -11.89
CA PHE A 129 -9.15 -0.42 -10.93
C PHE A 129 -10.29 0.41 -11.50
N GLY A 130 -10.36 0.55 -12.83
CA GLY A 130 -11.22 1.48 -13.55
C GLY A 130 -10.51 2.81 -13.82
N ARG A 131 -10.57 3.28 -15.07
CA ARG A 131 -9.91 4.53 -15.49
C ARG A 131 -10.42 5.76 -14.72
N GLU A 132 -11.67 5.75 -14.29
CA GLU A 132 -12.28 6.81 -13.47
C GLU A 132 -11.63 6.92 -12.08
N ASN A 133 -11.01 5.86 -11.59
CA ASN A 133 -10.34 5.79 -10.31
C ASN A 133 -8.86 6.18 -10.37
N PHE A 134 -8.34 6.47 -11.56
CA PHE A 134 -7.01 7.03 -11.71
C PHE A 134 -6.95 8.42 -11.08
N VAL A 135 -5.98 8.62 -10.18
CA VAL A 135 -5.77 9.89 -9.48
C VAL A 135 -4.75 10.74 -10.22
N SER A 136 -3.52 10.25 -10.32
CA SER A 136 -2.41 10.97 -10.95
C SER A 136 -1.21 10.04 -11.19
N THR A 137 -0.33 10.45 -12.09
CA THR A 137 1.06 10.00 -12.13
C THR A 137 1.91 11.05 -11.43
N VAL A 138 2.63 10.64 -10.38
CA VAL A 138 3.61 11.46 -9.68
C VAL A 138 4.98 11.18 -10.29
N ILE A 139 5.78 12.21 -10.45
CA ILE A 139 7.18 12.13 -10.91
C ILE A 139 8.08 12.33 -9.71
N TRP A 140 8.88 11.31 -9.38
CA TRP A 140 9.88 11.38 -8.32
C TRP A 140 11.27 11.57 -8.92
N GLU A 141 11.94 12.64 -8.56
CA GLU A 141 13.34 12.92 -8.93
C GLU A 141 14.26 12.03 -8.08
N LYS A 142 14.63 10.85 -8.65
CA LYS A 142 15.43 9.82 -7.96
C LYS A 142 16.92 10.11 -7.95
N LYS A 143 17.40 10.96 -8.90
CA LYS A 143 18.79 11.36 -9.09
C LYS A 143 18.84 12.84 -9.45
N TYR A 144 19.86 13.56 -8.97
CA TYR A 144 20.06 14.99 -9.29
C TYR A 144 21.20 15.23 -10.30
N SER A 145 22.18 14.31 -10.36
CA SER A 145 23.33 14.45 -11.25
C SER A 145 23.07 13.74 -12.59
N PRO A 146 23.37 14.37 -13.73
CA PRO A 146 23.31 13.69 -15.00
C PRO A 146 24.40 12.63 -15.11
N GLN A 147 24.08 11.52 -15.75
CA GLN A 147 25.03 10.45 -16.08
C GLN A 147 25.70 10.81 -17.43
N ASN A 148 27.00 11.13 -17.40
CA ASN A 148 27.74 11.55 -18.58
C ASN A 148 27.98 10.42 -19.60
N ASP A 149 27.89 9.18 -19.19
CA ASP A 149 27.99 7.96 -19.98
C ASP A 149 26.64 7.53 -20.60
N ALA A 150 25.55 8.22 -20.25
CA ALA A 150 24.24 7.93 -20.82
C ALA A 150 24.26 8.07 -22.34
N LYS A 151 23.92 6.98 -23.04
CA LYS A 151 23.93 6.93 -24.51
C LYS A 151 22.88 7.84 -25.14
N TRP A 152 21.77 8.04 -24.46
CA TRP A 152 20.63 8.84 -24.95
C TRP A 152 20.35 10.01 -23.99
N LEU A 153 19.37 9.87 -23.13
CA LEU A 153 19.04 10.84 -22.08
C LEU A 153 19.43 10.24 -20.73
N SER A 154 19.92 11.07 -19.83
CA SER A 154 20.21 10.65 -18.46
C SER A 154 18.88 10.51 -17.69
N ASP A 155 18.55 9.30 -17.33
CA ASP A 155 17.36 9.00 -16.53
C ASP A 155 17.53 9.55 -15.11
N SER A 156 16.60 10.40 -14.69
CA SER A 156 16.65 11.09 -13.39
C SER A 156 15.41 10.92 -12.53
N HIS A 157 14.39 10.21 -13.03
CA HIS A 157 13.09 10.08 -12.33
C HIS A 157 12.51 8.69 -12.42
N ASP A 158 11.57 8.39 -11.51
CA ASP A 158 10.61 7.31 -11.60
C ASP A 158 9.19 7.88 -11.57
N PHE A 159 8.24 7.10 -12.03
CA PHE A 159 6.82 7.36 -11.85
C PHE A 159 6.30 6.72 -10.57
N ILE A 160 5.27 7.32 -9.99
CA ILE A 160 4.42 6.68 -9.00
C ILE A 160 2.99 6.79 -9.51
N LEU A 161 2.43 5.66 -9.93
CA LEU A 161 1.03 5.59 -10.37
C LEU A 161 0.13 5.55 -9.14
N VAL A 162 -0.89 6.41 -9.12
CA VAL A 162 -1.81 6.54 -7.99
C VAL A 162 -3.22 6.23 -8.42
N TYR A 163 -3.83 5.23 -7.80
CA TYR A 163 -5.24 4.88 -7.95
C TYR A 163 -5.94 4.86 -6.60
N ALA A 164 -7.19 5.29 -6.58
CA ALA A 164 -8.08 5.04 -5.45
C ALA A 164 -8.91 3.78 -5.72
N LYS A 165 -9.37 3.11 -4.67
CA LYS A 165 -10.40 2.04 -4.82
C LYS A 165 -11.66 2.63 -5.43
N GLU A 166 -12.10 3.78 -4.88
CA GLU A 166 -13.20 4.59 -5.40
C GLU A 166 -12.83 6.08 -5.25
N LYS A 167 -12.43 6.71 -6.35
CA LYS A 167 -11.99 8.11 -6.36
C LYS A 167 -13.09 9.11 -5.96
N ALA A 168 -14.35 8.74 -6.12
CA ALA A 168 -15.48 9.57 -5.72
C ALA A 168 -15.47 9.82 -4.20
N THR A 169 -15.10 8.81 -3.41
CA THR A 169 -15.06 8.84 -1.94
C THR A 169 -13.68 9.16 -1.38
N TRP A 170 -12.60 8.75 -2.06
CA TRP A 170 -11.23 8.97 -1.61
C TRP A 170 -10.77 10.41 -1.85
N ARG A 171 -10.05 10.96 -0.90
CA ARG A 171 -9.31 12.24 -1.04
C ARG A 171 -7.95 12.12 -0.35
N PRO A 172 -6.87 12.63 -0.97
CA PRO A 172 -5.58 12.68 -0.28
C PRO A 172 -5.65 13.63 0.90
N ASN A 173 -4.92 13.29 1.95
CA ASN A 173 -4.68 14.22 3.04
C ASN A 173 -3.86 15.42 2.55
N LEU A 174 -3.85 16.49 3.33
CA LEU A 174 -3.03 17.65 3.04
C LEU A 174 -1.64 17.47 3.66
N LEU A 175 -0.62 17.89 2.94
CA LEU A 175 0.74 17.99 3.49
C LEU A 175 0.82 19.11 4.52
N PRO A 176 1.65 19.01 5.56
CA PRO A 176 1.92 20.09 6.49
C PRO A 176 2.41 21.33 5.75
N ARG A 177 2.05 22.50 6.26
CA ARG A 177 2.56 23.78 5.74
C ARG A 177 4.02 23.95 6.15
N SER A 178 4.89 24.35 5.21
CA SER A 178 6.27 24.65 5.55
C SER A 178 6.39 25.94 6.39
N SER A 179 7.46 26.03 7.18
CA SER A 179 7.81 27.24 7.93
C SER A 179 7.97 28.46 7.01
N GLU A 180 8.54 28.27 5.82
CA GLU A 180 8.69 29.33 4.81
C GLU A 180 7.37 29.86 4.28
N MET A 181 6.37 28.99 4.11
CA MET A 181 5.02 29.40 3.72
C MET A 181 4.36 30.23 4.81
N ASN A 182 4.56 29.87 6.09
CA ASN A 182 4.03 30.59 7.22
C ASN A 182 4.79 31.90 7.47
N ALA A 183 6.09 31.97 7.21
CA ALA A 183 6.90 33.16 7.33
C ALA A 183 6.47 34.32 6.39
N ARG A 184 5.67 34.03 5.35
CA ARG A 184 5.07 35.05 4.45
C ARG A 184 3.90 35.77 5.09
N TYR A 185 3.39 35.31 6.23
CA TYR A 185 2.33 35.94 7.00
C TYR A 185 2.95 36.80 8.08
N LYS A 186 2.60 38.08 8.12
CA LYS A 186 3.09 39.08 9.08
C LYS A 186 1.92 39.82 9.65
N ASN A 187 2.13 40.54 10.74
CA ASN A 187 1.09 41.39 11.37
C ASN A 187 1.62 42.81 11.56
N PRO A 188 1.79 43.60 10.46
CA PRO A 188 2.39 44.91 10.51
C PRO A 188 1.48 45.97 11.19
N ASP A 189 0.20 45.71 11.32
CA ASP A 189 -0.80 46.61 11.90
C ASP A 189 -1.39 46.10 13.22
N ASN A 190 -0.79 45.08 13.84
CA ASN A 190 -1.23 44.47 15.09
C ASN A 190 -2.71 44.05 15.09
N ASP A 191 -3.20 43.51 13.94
CA ASP A 191 -4.57 43.04 13.85
C ASP A 191 -4.81 41.88 14.87
N PRO A 192 -5.87 41.96 15.70
CA PRO A 192 -6.12 40.95 16.74
C PRO A 192 -6.39 39.55 16.24
N ARG A 193 -6.73 39.38 14.95
CA ARG A 193 -6.92 38.07 14.30
C ARG A 193 -5.60 37.37 13.99
N GLY A 194 -4.45 38.03 14.19
CA GLY A 194 -3.12 37.45 14.03
C GLY A 194 -2.43 37.81 12.72
N VAL A 195 -1.49 36.96 12.30
CA VAL A 195 -0.67 37.20 11.11
C VAL A 195 -1.48 36.96 9.81
N TRP A 196 -1.20 37.82 8.82
CA TRP A 196 -1.86 37.79 7.51
C TRP A 196 -0.89 38.09 6.37
N LYS A 197 -1.30 37.79 5.13
CA LYS A 197 -0.59 38.24 3.93
C LYS A 197 -1.52 39.01 3.00
N ALA A 198 -0.93 39.98 2.24
CA ALA A 198 -1.64 40.71 1.22
C ALA A 198 -2.11 39.81 0.08
N GLY A 199 -3.35 39.96 -0.33
CA GLY A 199 -3.93 39.34 -1.50
C GLY A 199 -4.49 40.38 -2.45
N ASP A 200 -4.51 40.08 -3.77
CA ASP A 200 -4.99 40.99 -4.78
C ASP A 200 -6.48 41.32 -4.62
N CYS A 201 -6.81 42.61 -4.70
CA CYS A 201 -8.18 43.10 -4.75
C CYS A 201 -8.75 43.17 -6.17
N SER A 202 -7.94 42.98 -7.22
CA SER A 202 -8.36 43.05 -8.62
C SER A 202 -8.42 41.68 -9.29
N VAL A 203 -9.31 41.56 -10.29
CA VAL A 203 -9.51 40.32 -11.09
C VAL A 203 -9.66 40.67 -12.57
N LYS A 204 -9.27 39.74 -13.46
CA LYS A 204 -9.40 39.90 -14.91
C LYS A 204 -10.84 39.74 -15.43
N THR A 205 -11.66 38.99 -14.70
CA THR A 205 -13.06 38.80 -15.07
C THR A 205 -13.81 40.11 -14.82
N TYR A 206 -14.07 40.87 -15.88
CA TYR A 206 -14.67 42.19 -15.80
C TYR A 206 -16.14 42.13 -15.38
N SER A 207 -16.50 43.01 -14.45
CA SER A 207 -17.87 43.30 -14.04
C SER A 207 -18.04 44.79 -13.87
N ALA A 208 -19.03 45.39 -14.56
CA ALA A 208 -19.28 46.84 -14.48
C ALA A 208 -19.59 47.33 -13.05
N SER A 209 -20.24 46.51 -12.22
CA SER A 209 -20.52 46.81 -10.82
C SER A 209 -19.28 46.84 -9.93
N CYS A 210 -18.16 46.28 -10.40
CA CYS A 210 -16.88 46.20 -9.70
C CYS A 210 -15.82 47.15 -10.29
N ASP A 211 -16.20 47.98 -11.26
CA ASP A 211 -15.32 48.98 -11.88
C ASP A 211 -15.67 50.36 -11.34
N TYR A 212 -15.03 50.73 -10.22
CA TYR A 212 -15.28 51.97 -9.54
C TYR A 212 -13.98 52.51 -8.88
N PRO A 213 -13.85 53.85 -8.73
CA PRO A 213 -12.72 54.45 -8.01
C PRO A 213 -12.79 54.17 -6.51
N ILE A 214 -11.65 53.89 -5.90
CA ILE A 214 -11.48 53.76 -4.43
C ILE A 214 -10.64 54.92 -3.94
N THR A 215 -11.14 55.66 -2.92
CA THR A 215 -10.35 56.65 -2.21
C THR A 215 -9.65 55.98 -1.03
N THR A 216 -8.34 56.05 -0.99
CA THR A 216 -7.52 55.52 0.12
C THR A 216 -7.63 56.39 1.36
N PRO A 217 -7.22 55.90 2.55
CA PRO A 217 -7.20 56.72 3.78
C PRO A 217 -6.35 57.99 3.66
N SER A 218 -5.32 58.01 2.81
CA SER A 218 -4.52 59.21 2.55
C SER A 218 -5.16 60.20 1.58
N GLY A 219 -6.35 59.92 1.02
CA GLY A 219 -7.04 60.76 0.04
C GLY A 219 -6.69 60.48 -1.44
N ARG A 220 -5.82 59.54 -1.70
CA ARG A 220 -5.46 59.12 -3.09
C ARG A 220 -6.62 58.38 -3.72
N VAL A 221 -6.96 58.70 -4.97
CA VAL A 221 -7.94 57.93 -5.77
C VAL A 221 -7.20 56.87 -6.59
N VAL A 222 -7.64 55.63 -6.47
CA VAL A 222 -7.09 54.45 -7.16
C VAL A 222 -8.19 53.80 -7.99
N ASN A 223 -7.92 53.57 -9.29
CA ASN A 223 -8.78 52.81 -10.18
C ASN A 223 -8.25 51.36 -10.35
N PRO A 224 -9.09 50.42 -10.75
CA PRO A 224 -8.59 49.08 -11.14
C PRO A 224 -7.54 49.18 -12.25
N PRO A 225 -6.55 48.29 -12.32
CA PRO A 225 -5.61 48.22 -13.44
C PRO A 225 -6.35 48.04 -14.77
N ALA A 226 -5.78 48.59 -15.88
CA ALA A 226 -6.37 48.45 -17.22
C ALA A 226 -6.70 47.00 -17.57
N GLY A 227 -7.94 46.73 -17.95
CA GLY A 227 -8.45 45.38 -18.24
C GLY A 227 -8.83 44.54 -17.01
N TYR A 228 -8.87 45.16 -15.81
CA TYR A 228 -9.30 44.51 -14.57
C TYR A 228 -10.47 45.26 -13.94
N CYS A 229 -11.17 44.63 -13.03
CA CYS A 229 -12.08 45.28 -12.09
C CYS A 229 -11.76 44.84 -10.64
N TRP A 230 -12.34 45.48 -9.64
CA TRP A 230 -12.19 45.02 -8.28
C TRP A 230 -12.90 43.66 -8.08
N ARG A 231 -12.42 42.88 -7.14
CA ARG A 231 -12.99 41.56 -6.80
C ARG A 231 -14.35 41.64 -6.14
N PHE A 232 -14.64 42.76 -5.51
CA PHE A 232 -15.81 42.98 -4.65
C PHE A 232 -16.66 44.14 -5.17
N SER A 233 -17.96 44.10 -4.91
CA SER A 233 -18.84 45.26 -5.11
C SER A 233 -18.43 46.38 -4.18
N LYS A 234 -18.88 47.58 -4.46
CA LYS A 234 -18.58 48.78 -3.66
C LYS A 234 -19.07 48.65 -2.21
N GLU A 235 -20.23 48.00 -2.02
CA GLU A 235 -20.83 47.72 -0.73
C GLU A 235 -20.01 46.74 0.07
N THR A 236 -19.68 45.58 -0.50
CA THR A 236 -18.85 44.53 0.12
C THR A 236 -17.45 45.07 0.46
N PHE A 237 -16.86 45.89 -0.43
CA PHE A 237 -15.58 46.50 -0.18
C PHE A 237 -15.62 47.46 1.03
N ALA A 238 -16.69 48.28 1.13
CA ALA A 238 -16.86 49.18 2.26
C ALA A 238 -17.03 48.42 3.59
N GLU A 239 -17.76 47.31 3.60
CA GLU A 239 -17.87 46.42 4.76
C GLU A 239 -16.51 45.83 5.16
N MET A 240 -15.74 45.36 4.18
CA MET A 240 -14.38 44.82 4.42
C MET A 240 -13.40 45.89 4.96
N VAL A 241 -13.52 47.13 4.50
CA VAL A 241 -12.74 48.25 5.07
C VAL A 241 -13.15 48.49 6.53
N LYS A 242 -14.45 48.51 6.85
CA LYS A 242 -14.96 48.65 8.19
C LYS A 242 -14.53 47.51 9.12
N ASP A 243 -14.43 46.30 8.59
CA ASP A 243 -13.94 45.10 9.30
C ASP A 243 -12.40 44.99 9.33
N ASN A 244 -11.68 46.04 8.92
CA ASN A 244 -10.22 46.07 8.85
C ASN A 244 -9.62 44.90 8.02
N ARG A 245 -10.34 44.40 6.99
CA ARG A 245 -9.87 43.36 6.10
C ARG A 245 -9.15 43.89 4.84
N ILE A 246 -9.14 45.20 4.63
CA ILE A 246 -8.42 45.85 3.52
C ILE A 246 -7.21 46.59 4.08
N TRP A 247 -6.07 46.36 3.44
CA TRP A 247 -4.80 46.99 3.77
C TRP A 247 -4.42 48.01 2.71
N PHE A 248 -4.12 49.24 3.14
CA PHE A 248 -3.70 50.35 2.27
C PHE A 248 -2.23 50.74 2.47
N GLY A 249 -1.40 49.88 3.10
CA GLY A 249 -0.05 50.23 3.52
C GLY A 249 0.00 50.92 4.87
N THR A 250 1.19 51.05 5.45
CA THR A 250 1.40 51.74 6.74
C THR A 250 0.95 53.18 6.69
N ASP A 251 1.10 53.87 5.56
CA ASP A 251 0.78 55.26 5.34
C ASP A 251 -0.63 55.48 4.77
N GLY A 252 -1.40 54.40 4.57
CA GLY A 252 -2.75 54.47 4.01
C GLY A 252 -2.81 54.92 2.54
N ASN A 253 -1.71 54.82 1.77
CA ASN A 253 -1.59 55.35 0.40
C ASN A 253 -1.44 54.28 -0.68
N ASN A 254 -1.33 53.01 -0.32
CA ASN A 254 -1.14 51.93 -1.26
C ASN A 254 -2.44 51.52 -1.97
N VAL A 255 -2.30 50.86 -3.11
CA VAL A 255 -3.41 50.14 -3.75
C VAL A 255 -3.98 49.13 -2.75
N PRO A 256 -5.33 49.02 -2.64
CA PRO A 256 -5.94 48.15 -1.64
C PRO A 256 -5.55 46.69 -1.84
N ALA A 257 -5.25 46.02 -0.78
CA ALA A 257 -4.97 44.58 -0.74
C ALA A 257 -5.85 43.92 0.33
N VAL A 258 -6.32 42.69 0.06
CA VAL A 258 -7.10 41.93 1.03
C VAL A 258 -6.18 41.28 2.05
N LYS A 259 -6.43 41.45 3.33
CA LYS A 259 -5.77 40.68 4.38
C LYS A 259 -6.29 39.24 4.37
N ARG A 260 -5.38 38.29 4.07
CA ARG A 260 -5.66 36.84 4.17
C ARG A 260 -4.98 36.32 5.42
N PHE A 261 -5.76 36.09 6.47
CA PHE A 261 -5.24 35.62 7.75
C PHE A 261 -4.78 34.17 7.67
N LEU A 262 -3.74 33.83 8.43
CA LEU A 262 -3.24 32.46 8.53
C LEU A 262 -4.28 31.54 9.17
N SER A 263 -5.11 32.06 10.07
CA SER A 263 -6.25 31.36 10.67
C SER A 263 -7.36 30.98 9.67
N ASP A 264 -7.53 31.77 8.60
CA ASP A 264 -8.59 31.60 7.61
C ASP A 264 -8.19 30.61 6.51
N VAL A 265 -6.91 30.20 6.41
CA VAL A 265 -6.45 29.26 5.37
C VAL A 265 -6.52 27.83 5.84
N LYS A 266 -6.73 26.93 4.89
CA LYS A 266 -6.69 25.49 5.17
C LYS A 266 -5.38 25.12 5.88
N GLN A 267 -5.47 24.34 6.93
CA GLN A 267 -4.33 23.83 7.71
C GLN A 267 -3.64 22.69 6.94
N GLY A 268 -3.02 23.02 5.83
CA GLY A 268 -2.29 22.08 4.98
C GLY A 268 -2.21 22.55 3.54
N MET A 269 -1.46 21.80 2.75
CA MET A 269 -1.16 22.06 1.35
C MET A 269 -1.49 20.85 0.50
N THR A 270 -2.15 21.06 -0.63
CA THR A 270 -2.30 20.02 -1.66
C THR A 270 -0.93 19.67 -2.24
N SER A 271 -0.61 18.37 -2.32
CA SER A 271 0.63 17.90 -2.93
C SER A 271 0.66 18.24 -4.42
N MET A 272 1.82 18.66 -4.91
CA MET A 272 2.10 18.68 -6.34
C MET A 272 2.42 17.28 -6.86
N THR A 273 2.45 17.11 -8.18
CA THR A 273 2.76 15.83 -8.83
C THR A 273 4.23 15.66 -9.21
N ILE A 274 5.06 16.69 -9.05
CA ILE A 274 6.52 16.60 -9.21
C ILE A 274 7.13 16.69 -7.81
N TRP A 275 7.80 15.63 -7.39
CA TRP A 275 8.44 15.50 -6.10
C TRP A 275 9.96 15.53 -6.26
N LYS A 276 10.55 16.60 -5.79
CA LYS A 276 11.98 16.81 -5.90
C LYS A 276 12.75 16.02 -4.85
N TYR A 277 13.96 15.58 -5.18
CA TYR A 277 14.85 14.90 -4.24
C TYR A 277 15.10 15.71 -2.96
N THR A 278 15.13 17.04 -3.05
CA THR A 278 15.30 17.91 -1.88
C THR A 278 14.17 17.82 -0.86
N GLU A 279 12.99 17.36 -1.30
CA GLU A 279 11.79 17.25 -0.48
C GLU A 279 11.58 15.83 0.05
N VAL A 280 11.83 14.82 -0.80
CA VAL A 280 11.48 13.41 -0.52
C VAL A 280 12.68 12.48 -0.52
N GLY A 281 13.92 13.00 -0.64
CA GLY A 281 15.11 12.18 -0.73
C GLY A 281 15.32 11.56 -2.11
N HIS A 282 16.47 10.95 -2.30
CA HIS A 282 16.92 10.31 -3.54
C HIS A 282 17.58 8.95 -3.25
N ASN A 283 17.99 8.22 -4.29
CA ASN A 283 18.57 6.88 -4.17
C ASN A 283 19.77 6.81 -3.22
N GLN A 284 20.64 7.83 -3.20
CA GLN A 284 21.81 7.85 -2.31
C GLN A 284 21.41 7.99 -0.83
N ASP A 285 20.34 8.77 -0.53
CA ASP A 285 19.83 8.86 0.84
C ASP A 285 19.32 7.50 1.31
N ALA A 286 18.54 6.81 0.45
CA ALA A 286 18.03 5.48 0.74
C ALA A 286 19.16 4.46 1.00
N LYS A 287 20.24 4.48 0.18
CA LYS A 287 21.41 3.61 0.41
C LYS A 287 22.12 3.92 1.74
N LYS A 288 22.22 5.20 2.14
CA LYS A 288 22.75 5.58 3.46
C LYS A 288 21.89 5.04 4.60
N GLU A 289 20.57 5.09 4.47
CA GLU A 289 19.65 4.53 5.45
C GLU A 289 19.87 3.02 5.60
N VAL A 290 19.97 2.26 4.51
CA VAL A 290 20.22 0.80 4.55
C VAL A 290 21.57 0.47 5.18
N LYS A 291 22.62 1.22 4.87
CA LYS A 291 23.96 1.01 5.44
C LYS A 291 24.00 1.10 6.96
N THR A 292 23.03 1.72 7.61
CA THR A 292 22.99 1.82 9.08
C THR A 292 22.69 0.50 9.77
N PHE A 293 21.98 -0.41 9.12
CA PHE A 293 21.62 -1.72 9.68
C PHE A 293 22.20 -2.91 8.91
N ASN A 294 22.63 -2.73 7.68
CA ASN A 294 23.34 -3.73 6.90
C ASN A 294 24.38 -3.06 5.99
N SER A 295 25.62 -3.01 6.45
CA SER A 295 26.73 -2.41 5.72
C SER A 295 27.44 -3.40 4.79
N GLU A 296 27.29 -4.72 5.02
CA GLU A 296 27.98 -5.76 4.25
C GLU A 296 27.25 -6.11 2.95
N SER A 297 25.91 -6.03 2.98
CA SER A 297 25.06 -6.30 1.82
C SER A 297 24.03 -5.19 1.67
N VAL A 298 24.38 -4.13 0.94
CA VAL A 298 23.47 -3.01 0.72
C VAL A 298 22.45 -3.39 -0.34
N PHE A 299 21.16 -3.29 -0.02
CA PHE A 299 20.06 -3.51 -0.97
C PHE A 299 20.23 -2.57 -2.18
N ALA A 300 20.14 -3.09 -3.39
CA ALA A 300 20.55 -2.38 -4.60
C ALA A 300 19.76 -1.09 -4.86
N THR A 301 18.44 -1.13 -4.67
CA THR A 301 17.51 -0.05 -5.03
C THR A 301 16.50 0.27 -3.92
N PRO A 302 16.95 0.64 -2.70
CA PRO A 302 16.01 0.99 -1.64
C PRO A 302 15.32 2.32 -1.96
N LYS A 303 14.11 2.50 -1.41
CA LYS A 303 13.42 3.80 -1.45
C LYS A 303 13.69 4.59 -0.16
N PRO A 304 13.86 5.91 -0.23
CA PRO A 304 14.12 6.73 0.96
C PRO A 304 12.88 6.85 1.85
N GLU A 305 13.07 6.87 3.16
CA GLU A 305 11.96 6.99 4.12
C GLU A 305 11.11 8.24 3.90
N LYS A 306 11.70 9.36 3.51
CA LYS A 306 10.97 10.61 3.20
C LYS A 306 9.98 10.47 2.05
N LEU A 307 10.27 9.62 1.05
CA LEU A 307 9.33 9.34 -0.04
C LEU A 307 8.09 8.62 0.50
N LEU A 308 8.32 7.57 1.30
CA LEU A 308 7.25 6.79 1.92
C LEU A 308 6.48 7.62 2.96
N GLU A 309 7.15 8.48 3.73
CA GLU A 309 6.51 9.45 4.63
C GLU A 309 5.47 10.30 3.89
N ARG A 310 5.84 10.85 2.72
CA ARG A 310 4.92 11.64 1.89
C ARG A 310 3.75 10.81 1.39
N ILE A 311 4.01 9.61 0.87
CA ILE A 311 2.96 8.69 0.39
C ILE A 311 1.99 8.35 1.52
N LEU A 312 2.50 7.91 2.68
CA LEU A 312 1.66 7.53 3.82
C LEU A 312 0.92 8.71 4.44
N THR A 313 1.52 9.91 4.43
CA THR A 313 0.83 11.14 4.84
C THR A 313 -0.39 11.42 3.96
N LEU A 314 -0.24 11.28 2.64
CA LEU A 314 -1.31 11.54 1.67
C LEU A 314 -2.38 10.44 1.66
N GLY A 315 -1.98 9.17 1.85
CA GLY A 315 -2.82 7.99 1.66
C GLY A 315 -3.44 7.41 2.93
N SER A 316 -2.99 7.79 4.12
CA SER A 316 -3.42 7.16 5.38
C SER A 316 -3.36 8.10 6.58
N ASN A 317 -3.98 7.70 7.68
CA ASN A 317 -3.91 8.34 8.99
C ASN A 317 -3.29 7.39 10.02
N GLU A 318 -2.98 7.89 11.20
CA GLU A 318 -2.54 7.06 12.33
C GLU A 318 -3.58 5.96 12.65
N GLY A 319 -3.10 4.74 12.91
CA GLY A 319 -3.92 3.56 13.15
C GLY A 319 -4.45 2.87 11.89
N ASP A 320 -4.40 3.49 10.71
CA ASP A 320 -4.80 2.86 9.44
C ASP A 320 -3.85 1.71 9.06
N LEU A 321 -4.37 0.75 8.30
CA LEU A 321 -3.60 -0.39 7.80
C LEU A 321 -2.92 -0.06 6.47
N VAL A 322 -1.60 -0.20 6.46
CA VAL A 322 -0.72 -0.09 5.28
C VAL A 322 -0.28 -1.47 4.85
N LEU A 323 -0.19 -1.72 3.54
CA LEU A 323 0.32 -2.97 2.99
C LEU A 323 1.38 -2.71 1.92
N ASP A 324 2.46 -3.47 1.98
CA ASP A 324 3.48 -3.56 0.93
C ASP A 324 3.81 -5.03 0.66
N SER A 325 3.54 -5.48 -0.56
CA SER A 325 3.79 -6.87 -0.98
C SER A 325 5.07 -7.05 -1.80
N PHE A 326 5.86 -5.98 -1.95
CA PHE A 326 7.19 -5.97 -2.53
C PHE A 326 8.11 -5.19 -1.59
N LEU A 327 8.22 -5.69 -0.34
CA LEU A 327 8.75 -4.92 0.79
C LEU A 327 10.23 -4.54 0.64
N GLY A 328 11.01 -5.33 -0.11
CA GLY A 328 12.41 -5.07 -0.39
C GLY A 328 13.26 -4.94 0.88
N SER A 329 13.77 -3.75 1.14
CA SER A 329 14.58 -3.46 2.32
C SER A 329 13.78 -3.06 3.57
N GLY A 330 12.45 -3.16 3.55
CA GLY A 330 11.60 -2.85 4.71
C GLY A 330 11.25 -1.37 4.91
N THR A 331 11.47 -0.50 3.93
CA THR A 331 11.27 0.95 4.09
C THR A 331 9.83 1.31 4.42
N THR A 332 8.86 0.71 3.73
CA THR A 332 7.43 0.98 3.97
C THR A 332 7.01 0.61 5.38
N ALA A 333 7.42 -0.57 5.87
CA ALA A 333 7.12 -1.01 7.23
C ALA A 333 7.76 -0.09 8.28
N ALA A 334 9.03 0.32 8.07
CA ALA A 334 9.74 1.24 8.95
C ALA A 334 9.01 2.59 9.07
N VAL A 335 8.62 3.17 7.94
CA VAL A 335 7.90 4.45 7.93
C VAL A 335 6.50 4.32 8.53
N ALA A 336 5.77 3.25 8.21
CA ALA A 336 4.45 2.98 8.78
C ALA A 336 4.53 2.87 10.31
N GLN A 337 5.54 2.13 10.84
CA GLN A 337 5.79 2.00 12.28
C GLN A 337 6.07 3.36 12.93
N LYS A 338 7.02 4.13 12.39
CA LYS A 338 7.40 5.45 12.91
C LYS A 338 6.26 6.47 12.91
N MET A 339 5.34 6.34 11.96
CA MET A 339 4.17 7.21 11.82
C MET A 339 2.91 6.69 12.54
N GLY A 340 2.99 5.62 13.33
CA GLY A 340 1.86 5.07 14.09
C GLY A 340 0.79 4.38 13.23
N ARG A 341 1.15 3.87 12.04
CA ARG A 341 0.27 3.04 11.21
C ARG A 341 0.44 1.56 11.56
N ARG A 342 -0.62 0.78 11.38
CA ARG A 342 -0.49 -0.68 11.32
C ARG A 342 0.04 -1.07 9.96
N TRP A 343 0.78 -2.16 9.86
CA TRP A 343 1.36 -2.56 8.59
C TRP A 343 1.42 -4.07 8.40
N ILE A 344 1.38 -4.47 7.14
CA ILE A 344 1.66 -5.82 6.66
C ILE A 344 2.72 -5.67 5.56
N GLY A 345 3.85 -6.33 5.74
CA GLY A 345 4.93 -6.39 4.77
C GLY A 345 5.19 -7.82 4.32
N ILE A 346 5.32 -8.03 3.01
CA ILE A 346 5.60 -9.34 2.42
C ILE A 346 6.89 -9.24 1.63
N GLU A 347 7.82 -10.18 1.88
CA GLU A 347 9.08 -10.28 1.15
C GLU A 347 9.45 -11.74 0.88
N PHE A 348 9.85 -12.01 -0.36
CA PHE A 348 10.11 -13.38 -0.82
C PHE A 348 11.52 -13.85 -0.51
N GLY A 349 12.53 -12.99 -0.64
CA GLY A 349 13.92 -13.39 -0.58
C GLY A 349 14.51 -13.45 0.83
N ASP A 350 15.75 -13.95 0.92
CA ASP A 350 16.54 -14.00 2.16
C ASP A 350 16.71 -12.62 2.81
N HIS A 351 16.55 -11.54 2.04
CA HIS A 351 16.58 -10.19 2.57
C HIS A 351 15.38 -9.84 3.48
N CYS A 352 14.32 -10.66 3.49
CA CYS A 352 13.36 -10.62 4.58
C CYS A 352 14.03 -10.80 5.95
N TYR A 353 15.01 -11.71 6.03
CA TYR A 353 15.77 -11.98 7.26
C TYR A 353 16.98 -11.06 7.44
N THR A 354 17.65 -10.71 6.34
CA THR A 354 18.92 -9.96 6.40
C THR A 354 18.72 -8.45 6.37
N HIS A 355 17.58 -7.95 5.90
CA HIS A 355 17.27 -6.52 5.78
C HIS A 355 15.99 -6.14 6.51
N CYS A 356 14.82 -6.73 6.14
CA CYS A 356 13.54 -6.31 6.71
C CYS A 356 13.51 -6.49 8.23
N LYS A 357 13.82 -7.70 8.71
CA LYS A 357 13.81 -7.99 10.15
C LYS A 357 14.78 -7.12 10.93
N PRO A 358 16.08 -7.03 10.62
CA PRO A 358 17.03 -6.19 11.35
C PRO A 358 16.64 -4.71 11.35
N ARG A 359 16.14 -4.19 10.21
CA ARG A 359 15.63 -2.82 10.14
C ARG A 359 14.48 -2.60 11.10
N MET A 360 13.50 -3.51 11.10
CA MET A 360 12.33 -3.36 11.96
C MET A 360 12.66 -3.50 13.44
N ASP A 361 13.59 -4.40 13.81
CA ASP A 361 14.08 -4.52 15.18
C ASP A 361 14.68 -3.19 15.66
N MET A 362 15.58 -2.58 14.86
CA MET A 362 16.18 -1.28 15.18
C MET A 362 15.14 -0.13 15.23
N VAL A 363 14.16 -0.13 14.34
CA VAL A 363 13.08 0.87 14.37
C VAL A 363 12.30 0.77 15.68
N ILE A 364 11.95 -0.45 16.11
CA ILE A 364 11.23 -0.69 17.36
C ILE A 364 12.09 -0.28 18.56
N ASP A 365 13.40 -0.49 18.51
CA ASP A 365 14.36 -0.02 19.53
C ASP A 365 14.56 1.50 19.55
N GLY A 366 13.98 2.24 18.61
CA GLY A 366 13.99 3.71 18.59
C GLY A 366 15.19 4.31 17.86
N GLU A 367 15.66 3.66 16.77
CA GLU A 367 16.72 4.23 15.94
C GLU A 367 16.36 5.64 15.45
N GLN A 368 17.38 6.51 15.24
CA GLN A 368 17.19 7.94 14.97
C GLN A 368 17.56 8.36 13.55
N GLY A 369 17.59 7.40 12.60
CA GLY A 369 17.79 7.64 11.17
C GLY A 369 16.52 8.02 10.42
N GLY A 370 16.65 8.21 9.11
CA GLY A 370 15.53 8.49 8.21
C GLY A 370 14.64 9.62 8.69
N ILE A 371 13.34 9.33 8.87
CA ILE A 371 12.33 10.31 9.33
C ILE A 371 12.19 10.38 10.85
N SER A 372 12.89 9.55 11.64
CA SER A 372 12.68 9.42 13.10
C SER A 372 12.60 10.76 13.83
N LYS A 373 13.54 11.66 13.53
CA LYS A 373 13.56 13.00 14.15
C LYS A 373 12.41 13.90 13.71
N ALA A 374 11.97 13.75 12.45
CA ALA A 374 10.89 14.58 11.90
C ALA A 374 9.53 14.22 12.50
N VAL A 375 9.33 12.96 12.84
CA VAL A 375 8.07 12.44 13.43
C VAL A 375 8.16 12.22 14.95
N ASP A 376 9.26 12.65 15.59
CA ASP A 376 9.51 12.50 17.04
C ASP A 376 9.45 11.04 17.50
N TRP A 377 10.05 10.13 16.73
CA TRP A 377 10.06 8.69 17.01
C TRP A 377 11.05 8.33 18.11
N HIS A 378 10.58 7.58 19.11
CA HIS A 378 11.38 7.13 20.26
C HIS A 378 11.37 5.61 20.48
N GLY A 379 10.85 4.86 19.49
CA GLY A 379 10.72 3.41 19.58
C GLY A 379 9.36 2.96 20.10
N GLY A 380 9.20 1.65 20.15
CA GLY A 380 8.01 0.98 20.66
C GLY A 380 7.16 0.29 19.59
N GLY A 381 6.10 -0.38 20.05
CA GLY A 381 5.29 -1.27 19.25
C GLY A 381 6.00 -2.61 19.00
N GLY A 382 5.63 -3.29 17.96
CA GLY A 382 6.20 -4.59 17.61
C GLY A 382 5.58 -5.16 16.35
N TYR A 383 5.99 -6.37 15.98
CA TYR A 383 5.41 -7.15 14.89
C TYR A 383 5.49 -8.65 15.17
N LYS A 384 4.63 -9.40 14.47
CA LYS A 384 4.67 -10.85 14.40
C LYS A 384 5.27 -11.31 13.08
N PHE A 385 6.10 -12.33 13.15
CA PHE A 385 6.74 -12.92 11.98
C PHE A 385 5.97 -14.15 11.49
N TYR A 386 5.76 -14.23 10.19
CA TYR A 386 5.05 -15.34 9.56
C TYR A 386 5.86 -15.94 8.41
N GLU A 387 5.82 -17.26 8.33
CA GLU A 387 6.27 -18.03 7.18
C GLU A 387 5.05 -18.46 6.36
N LEU A 388 5.18 -18.40 5.04
CA LEU A 388 4.18 -18.99 4.18
C LEU A 388 4.27 -20.52 4.27
N ALA A 389 3.17 -21.20 4.55
CA ALA A 389 3.16 -22.65 4.60
C ALA A 389 3.56 -23.26 3.24
N PRO A 390 4.19 -24.45 3.21
CA PRO A 390 4.43 -25.18 1.98
C PRO A 390 3.11 -25.55 1.31
N THR A 391 3.16 -26.06 0.06
CA THR A 391 1.96 -26.59 -0.60
C THR A 391 1.31 -27.70 0.21
N LEU A 392 -0.03 -27.70 0.23
CA LEU A 392 -0.82 -28.68 0.98
C LEU A 392 -0.75 -30.09 0.35
N ILE A 393 -0.76 -30.13 -0.98
CA ILE A 393 -0.78 -31.38 -1.74
C ILE A 393 0.56 -31.55 -2.47
N VAL A 394 1.13 -32.72 -2.30
CA VAL A 394 2.33 -33.18 -3.03
C VAL A 394 2.05 -34.50 -3.70
N ASN A 395 2.84 -34.88 -4.68
CA ASN A 395 2.75 -36.20 -5.29
C ASN A 395 3.62 -37.22 -4.52
N ASP A 396 3.06 -38.39 -4.24
CA ASP A 396 3.83 -39.50 -3.71
C ASP A 396 4.80 -40.09 -4.78
N LYS A 397 5.59 -41.08 -4.40
CA LYS A 397 6.53 -41.75 -5.31
C LYS A 397 5.88 -42.46 -6.50
N TYR A 398 4.57 -42.61 -6.52
CA TYR A 398 3.79 -43.21 -7.60
C TYR A 398 3.02 -42.16 -8.41
N GLY A 399 3.15 -40.87 -8.08
CA GLY A 399 2.44 -39.79 -8.75
C GLY A 399 1.02 -39.55 -8.22
N ASN A 400 0.63 -40.17 -7.11
CA ASN A 400 -0.68 -39.91 -6.51
C ASN A 400 -0.65 -38.66 -5.63
N PRO A 401 -1.68 -37.79 -5.69
CA PRO A 401 -1.78 -36.61 -4.83
C PRO A 401 -2.06 -37.03 -3.37
N VAL A 402 -1.18 -36.61 -2.48
CA VAL A 402 -1.27 -36.85 -1.02
C VAL A 402 -1.04 -35.54 -0.27
N PHE A 403 -1.49 -35.48 0.97
CA PHE A 403 -1.16 -34.36 1.83
C PHE A 403 0.34 -34.34 2.15
N SER A 404 0.91 -33.13 2.15
CA SER A 404 2.29 -32.92 2.55
C SER A 404 2.49 -33.35 4.01
N ASP A 405 3.53 -34.10 4.29
CA ASP A 405 3.94 -34.55 5.62
C ASP A 405 4.39 -33.41 6.55
N LYS A 406 4.60 -32.22 5.98
CA LYS A 406 4.89 -30.99 6.71
C LYS A 406 3.67 -30.43 7.44
N TYR A 407 2.46 -30.93 7.17
CA TYR A 407 1.23 -30.49 7.81
C TYR A 407 0.86 -31.38 9.01
N ASN A 408 0.82 -30.78 10.19
CA ASN A 408 0.19 -31.42 11.34
C ASN A 408 -1.36 -31.35 11.25
N PRO A 409 -2.11 -32.09 12.08
CA PRO A 409 -3.58 -32.10 11.98
C PRO A 409 -4.26 -30.72 12.09
N ALA A 410 -3.72 -29.80 12.91
CA ALA A 410 -4.27 -28.45 13.05
C ALA A 410 -3.98 -27.59 11.80
N MET A 411 -2.79 -27.66 11.26
CA MET A 411 -2.43 -27.01 9.99
C MET A 411 -3.27 -27.54 8.83
N LEU A 412 -3.49 -28.86 8.77
CA LEU A 412 -4.36 -29.49 7.78
C LEU A 412 -5.79 -28.97 7.89
N ALA A 413 -6.33 -28.92 9.10
CA ALA A 413 -7.67 -28.39 9.34
C ALA A 413 -7.79 -26.92 8.93
N ALA A 414 -6.81 -26.10 9.26
CA ALA A 414 -6.76 -24.69 8.86
C ALA A 414 -6.71 -24.51 7.33
N ALA A 415 -5.86 -25.27 6.64
CA ALA A 415 -5.72 -25.20 5.19
C ALA A 415 -6.98 -25.66 4.47
N VAL A 416 -7.56 -26.82 4.86
CA VAL A 416 -8.79 -27.34 4.27
C VAL A 416 -9.98 -26.43 4.55
N ALA A 417 -10.08 -25.85 5.74
CA ALA A 417 -11.10 -24.86 6.07
C ALA A 417 -11.00 -23.65 5.13
N LYS A 418 -9.81 -23.09 4.97
CA LYS A 418 -9.55 -21.94 4.11
C LYS A 418 -9.91 -22.21 2.64
N ILE A 419 -9.47 -23.34 2.09
CA ILE A 419 -9.78 -23.74 0.70
C ILE A 419 -11.30 -23.89 0.49
N ASN A 420 -12.05 -24.25 1.54
CA ASN A 420 -13.50 -24.35 1.50
C ASN A 420 -14.24 -23.06 1.87
N GLY A 421 -13.52 -21.93 2.08
CA GLY A 421 -14.12 -20.63 2.39
C GLY A 421 -14.52 -20.43 3.85
N PHE A 422 -14.02 -21.27 4.77
CA PHE A 422 -14.26 -21.13 6.20
C PHE A 422 -13.11 -20.41 6.90
N VAL A 423 -13.44 -19.63 7.92
CA VAL A 423 -12.46 -19.07 8.85
C VAL A 423 -12.11 -20.15 9.88
N TYR A 424 -10.84 -20.54 9.95
CA TYR A 424 -10.37 -21.50 10.95
C TYR A 424 -10.32 -20.85 12.33
N ALA A 425 -11.18 -21.31 13.22
CA ALA A 425 -11.30 -20.87 14.62
C ALA A 425 -11.88 -22.02 15.45
N PRO A 426 -11.03 -22.94 15.94
CA PRO A 426 -11.50 -24.12 16.65
C PRO A 426 -12.15 -23.74 17.99
N SER A 427 -13.34 -24.28 18.23
CA SER A 427 -14.06 -24.13 19.49
C SER A 427 -13.35 -24.89 20.60
N ALA A 428 -13.27 -24.29 21.79
CA ALA A 428 -12.77 -24.96 22.99
C ALA A 428 -13.79 -25.98 23.60
N GLU A 429 -15.07 -25.80 23.26
CA GLU A 429 -16.16 -26.59 23.83
C GLU A 429 -16.62 -27.72 22.91
N THR A 430 -16.59 -27.50 21.61
CA THR A 430 -17.13 -28.38 20.58
C THR A 430 -16.05 -28.77 19.58
N TYR A 431 -15.49 -29.96 19.67
CA TYR A 431 -14.32 -30.42 18.91
C TYR A 431 -14.53 -30.44 17.41
N TRP A 432 -15.75 -30.60 16.91
CA TRP A 432 -16.05 -30.59 15.48
C TRP A 432 -16.28 -29.19 14.90
N LYS A 433 -16.46 -28.16 15.73
CA LYS A 433 -16.52 -26.76 15.29
C LYS A 433 -15.09 -26.20 15.14
N GLN A 434 -14.39 -26.58 14.05
CA GLN A 434 -13.01 -26.14 13.82
C GLN A 434 -12.91 -24.83 12.99
N GLY A 435 -14.01 -24.45 12.33
CA GLY A 435 -14.10 -23.20 11.58
C GLY A 435 -15.55 -22.87 11.26
N TYR A 436 -15.80 -21.64 10.85
CA TYR A 436 -17.14 -21.12 10.57
C TYR A 436 -17.17 -20.29 9.27
N SER A 437 -18.37 -20.14 8.68
CA SER A 437 -18.67 -19.18 7.61
C SER A 437 -19.91 -18.34 7.97
N GLN A 438 -20.27 -17.39 7.08
CA GLN A 438 -21.31 -16.39 7.36
C GLN A 438 -22.72 -16.98 7.54
N ASP A 439 -23.01 -18.16 6.98
CA ASP A 439 -24.36 -18.75 6.93
C ASP A 439 -24.61 -19.77 8.05
N ASN A 440 -24.08 -19.54 9.24
CA ASN A 440 -24.14 -20.48 10.36
C ASN A 440 -23.65 -21.89 9.98
N SER A 441 -22.67 -21.94 9.12
CA SER A 441 -22.05 -23.17 8.62
C SER A 441 -20.69 -23.39 9.29
N PHE A 442 -20.43 -24.64 9.67
CA PHE A 442 -19.20 -25.05 10.34
C PHE A 442 -18.44 -26.08 9.51
N ILE A 443 -17.15 -26.24 9.79
CA ILE A 443 -16.31 -27.26 9.19
C ILE A 443 -15.59 -28.09 10.24
N TYR A 444 -15.55 -29.40 10.00
CA TYR A 444 -14.77 -30.39 10.75
C TYR A 444 -13.83 -31.12 9.79
N VAL A 445 -12.55 -31.09 10.05
CA VAL A 445 -11.52 -31.81 9.28
C VAL A 445 -10.89 -32.85 10.18
N THR A 446 -10.94 -34.10 9.76
CA THR A 446 -10.35 -35.22 10.50
C THR A 446 -9.37 -36.01 9.64
N THR A 447 -8.31 -36.53 10.26
CA THR A 447 -7.37 -37.49 9.64
C THR A 447 -7.79 -38.94 9.87
N GLN A 448 -8.86 -39.16 10.60
CA GLN A 448 -9.39 -40.49 10.92
C GLN A 448 -10.44 -40.93 9.92
N TYR A 449 -10.68 -42.25 9.87
CA TYR A 449 -11.80 -42.81 9.15
C TYR A 449 -13.12 -42.41 9.85
N LEU A 450 -14.11 -41.93 9.09
CA LEU A 450 -15.40 -41.52 9.59
C LEU A 450 -16.38 -42.69 9.42
N ASP A 451 -16.76 -43.32 10.50
CA ASP A 451 -17.81 -44.34 10.53
C ASP A 451 -19.19 -43.73 10.82
N SER A 452 -20.25 -44.57 10.69
CA SER A 452 -21.62 -44.14 10.92
C SER A 452 -21.90 -43.75 12.37
N LYS A 453 -21.24 -44.39 13.35
CA LYS A 453 -21.43 -44.09 14.78
C LYS A 453 -20.85 -42.72 15.15
N MET A 454 -19.68 -42.42 14.61
CA MET A 454 -19.04 -41.11 14.81
C MET A 454 -19.87 -39.98 14.19
N LEU A 455 -20.40 -40.21 12.98
CA LEU A 455 -21.28 -39.23 12.33
C LEU A 455 -22.58 -39.04 13.12
N ASP A 456 -23.20 -40.12 13.61
CA ASP A 456 -24.43 -40.05 14.39
C ASP A 456 -24.22 -39.29 15.71
N SER A 457 -23.08 -39.52 16.39
CA SER A 457 -22.73 -38.78 17.61
C SER A 457 -22.49 -37.28 17.33
N ILE A 458 -21.89 -36.92 16.21
CA ILE A 458 -21.74 -35.52 15.82
C ILE A 458 -23.12 -34.92 15.52
N ALA A 459 -23.97 -35.64 14.80
CA ALA A 459 -25.30 -35.18 14.41
C ALA A 459 -26.24 -34.91 15.60
N GLU A 460 -26.07 -35.59 16.73
CA GLU A 460 -26.80 -35.31 17.96
C GLU A 460 -26.50 -33.92 18.53
N ASP A 461 -25.30 -33.39 18.27
CA ASP A 461 -24.84 -32.09 18.78
C ASP A 461 -25.06 -30.93 17.78
N VAL A 462 -25.34 -31.23 16.49
CA VAL A 462 -25.55 -30.21 15.45
C VAL A 462 -26.99 -29.71 15.50
N ASP A 463 -27.17 -28.40 15.71
CA ASP A 463 -28.50 -27.78 15.70
C ASP A 463 -29.16 -27.86 14.32
N GLN A 464 -30.49 -27.93 14.27
CA GLN A 464 -31.26 -27.98 13.02
C GLN A 464 -31.06 -26.77 12.09
N PHE A 465 -30.58 -25.64 12.64
CA PHE A 465 -30.25 -24.41 11.90
C PHE A 465 -28.75 -24.25 11.57
N GLU A 466 -27.93 -25.22 11.99
CA GLU A 466 -26.49 -25.26 11.69
C GLU A 466 -26.25 -26.19 10.51
N ASN A 467 -25.31 -25.80 9.62
CA ASN A 467 -24.80 -26.66 8.58
C ASN A 467 -23.38 -27.10 8.91
N LEU A 468 -23.06 -28.36 8.66
CA LEU A 468 -21.72 -28.89 8.91
C LEU A 468 -21.11 -29.55 7.67
N LEU A 469 -19.91 -29.09 7.29
CA LEU A 469 -19.07 -29.78 6.31
C LEU A 469 -18.04 -30.64 7.04
N ILE A 470 -18.06 -31.96 6.83
CA ILE A 470 -17.05 -32.86 7.36
C ILE A 470 -16.12 -33.27 6.22
N CYS A 471 -14.81 -33.09 6.42
CA CYS A 471 -13.77 -33.50 5.51
C CYS A 471 -12.93 -34.64 6.11
N ALA A 472 -12.99 -35.84 5.54
CA ALA A 472 -12.31 -37.03 6.03
C ALA A 472 -11.57 -37.78 4.90
N PRO A 473 -10.45 -38.48 5.20
CA PRO A 473 -9.69 -39.24 4.19
C PRO A 473 -10.48 -40.46 3.65
N ALA A 474 -11.34 -41.03 4.47
CA ALA A 474 -12.25 -42.10 4.09
C ALA A 474 -13.46 -42.17 5.06
N PHE A 475 -14.59 -42.68 4.58
CA PHE A 475 -15.82 -42.81 5.34
C PHE A 475 -16.72 -43.94 4.79
N ASP A 476 -17.69 -44.42 5.57
CA ASP A 476 -18.65 -45.42 5.15
C ASP A 476 -19.51 -44.97 3.98
N ASN A 477 -19.91 -45.90 3.13
CA ASN A 477 -20.77 -45.61 1.99
C ASN A 477 -22.11 -45.02 2.44
N GLY A 478 -22.52 -43.91 1.78
CA GLY A 478 -23.84 -43.31 2.01
C GLY A 478 -23.87 -42.27 3.13
N LEU A 479 -22.80 -42.03 3.89
CA LEU A 479 -22.77 -41.04 4.95
C LEU A 479 -22.98 -39.61 4.41
N ASN A 480 -22.56 -39.32 3.18
CA ASN A 480 -22.75 -38.03 2.53
C ASN A 480 -24.23 -37.67 2.21
N LYS A 481 -25.16 -38.57 2.46
CA LYS A 481 -26.61 -38.38 2.24
C LYS A 481 -27.43 -38.76 3.47
N ARG A 482 -26.80 -38.94 4.63
CA ARG A 482 -27.45 -39.44 5.83
C ARG A 482 -28.23 -38.36 6.59
N TYR A 483 -27.76 -37.12 6.56
CA TYR A 483 -28.36 -35.95 7.19
C TYR A 483 -28.43 -34.80 6.20
N ASP A 484 -29.51 -34.03 6.19
CA ASP A 484 -29.75 -32.94 5.24
C ASP A 484 -28.82 -31.72 5.49
N ASN A 485 -28.46 -31.48 6.75
CA ASN A 485 -27.61 -30.37 7.17
C ASN A 485 -26.14 -30.75 7.41
N ILE A 486 -25.74 -32.01 7.17
CA ILE A 486 -24.36 -32.47 7.28
C ILE A 486 -23.86 -33.00 5.93
N ASN A 487 -22.85 -32.37 5.38
CA ASN A 487 -22.20 -32.81 4.13
C ASN A 487 -20.85 -33.46 4.42
N VAL A 488 -20.64 -34.69 3.96
CA VAL A 488 -19.37 -35.41 4.13
C VAL A 488 -18.63 -35.48 2.81
N ARG A 489 -17.36 -35.02 2.81
CA ARG A 489 -16.48 -35.02 1.61
C ARG A 489 -15.18 -35.74 1.86
N LYS A 490 -14.72 -36.46 0.85
CA LYS A 490 -13.43 -37.15 0.87
C LYS A 490 -12.30 -36.20 0.54
N ILE A 491 -11.25 -36.16 1.36
CA ILE A 491 -10.02 -35.41 1.10
C ILE A 491 -8.86 -36.40 0.80
N PRO A 492 -7.87 -36.07 -0.05
CA PRO A 492 -7.70 -34.76 -0.71
C PRO A 492 -8.62 -34.49 -1.90
N GLN A 493 -9.38 -35.47 -2.42
CA GLN A 493 -10.17 -35.38 -3.65
C GLN A 493 -11.01 -34.10 -3.77
N SER A 494 -11.71 -33.72 -2.68
CA SER A 494 -12.61 -32.55 -2.69
C SER A 494 -11.93 -31.19 -2.77
N VAL A 495 -10.61 -31.15 -2.67
CA VAL A 495 -9.81 -29.91 -2.75
C VAL A 495 -8.96 -29.83 -4.01
N LEU A 496 -8.71 -30.95 -4.70
CA LEU A 496 -7.82 -31.01 -5.87
C LEU A 496 -8.26 -30.11 -7.03
N ASP A 497 -9.56 -29.97 -7.25
CA ASP A 497 -10.11 -29.17 -8.37
C ASP A 497 -10.28 -27.69 -8.01
N LYS A 498 -9.88 -27.27 -6.80
CA LYS A 498 -10.13 -25.91 -6.33
C LYS A 498 -9.02 -24.91 -6.58
N CYS A 499 -7.78 -25.41 -6.67
CA CYS A 499 -6.60 -24.60 -6.92
C CYS A 499 -5.45 -25.47 -7.44
N GLU A 500 -4.40 -24.82 -7.91
CA GLU A 500 -3.15 -25.45 -8.31
C GLU A 500 -2.31 -25.73 -7.06
N PHE A 501 -1.73 -26.92 -6.99
CA PHE A 501 -0.86 -27.33 -5.89
C PHE A 501 0.56 -27.57 -6.37
N GLY A 502 1.53 -27.43 -5.48
CA GLY A 502 2.93 -27.70 -5.77
C GLY A 502 3.67 -26.54 -6.45
N VAL A 503 3.06 -25.37 -6.55
CA VAL A 503 3.69 -24.15 -7.06
C VAL A 503 4.12 -23.29 -5.86
N ASP A 504 5.42 -23.11 -5.69
CA ASP A 504 5.99 -22.33 -4.57
C ASP A 504 6.38 -20.92 -4.97
N ASN A 505 6.44 -20.65 -6.27
CA ASN A 505 6.82 -19.36 -6.82
C ASN A 505 6.04 -19.09 -8.11
N TYR A 506 5.34 -17.98 -8.17
CA TYR A 506 4.61 -17.51 -9.34
C TYR A 506 5.38 -16.39 -10.05
N ASN A 507 6.32 -16.75 -10.91
CA ASN A 507 7.10 -15.84 -11.77
C ASN A 507 8.02 -14.86 -11.01
N LEU A 508 8.33 -15.13 -9.74
CA LEU A 508 9.38 -14.42 -9.00
C LEU A 508 10.62 -15.30 -8.97
N ASN A 509 11.45 -15.23 -10.00
CA ASN A 509 12.73 -15.92 -9.99
C ASN A 509 13.76 -15.09 -9.23
N ILE A 510 14.35 -15.67 -8.19
CA ILE A 510 15.50 -15.09 -7.53
C ILE A 510 16.74 -15.54 -8.27
N ILE A 511 17.49 -14.58 -8.82
CA ILE A 511 18.79 -14.85 -9.42
C ILE A 511 19.83 -14.70 -8.32
N ASN A 512 20.72 -15.69 -8.15
CA ASN A 512 21.89 -15.53 -7.30
C ASN A 512 22.72 -14.35 -7.84
N PRO A 513 23.15 -13.39 -7.00
CA PRO A 513 23.90 -12.24 -7.48
C PRO A 513 25.19 -12.72 -8.17
N PRO A 514 25.56 -12.14 -9.32
CA PRO A 514 26.94 -12.24 -9.78
C PRO A 514 27.82 -11.61 -8.68
N GLU A 515 28.98 -12.24 -8.42
CA GLU A 515 30.00 -11.62 -7.57
C GLU A 515 30.33 -10.25 -8.17
N LEU A 516 30.02 -9.17 -7.44
CA LEU A 516 30.33 -7.81 -7.87
C LEU A 516 31.85 -7.65 -7.79
N ASP A 517 32.50 -7.35 -8.90
CA ASP A 517 33.86 -6.84 -8.88
C ASP A 517 33.87 -5.55 -8.05
N GLU A 518 34.68 -5.53 -6.98
CA GLU A 518 34.78 -4.43 -6.03
C GLU A 518 35.37 -3.14 -6.64
N ASP A 519 35.76 -3.15 -7.91
CA ASP A 519 36.55 -2.08 -8.56
C ASP A 519 35.74 -0.96 -9.25
N GLU A 520 34.40 -0.97 -9.23
CA GLU A 520 33.62 0.10 -9.92
C GLU A 520 33.11 1.25 -9.03
N TRP A 521 33.55 1.34 -7.78
CA TRP A 521 33.07 2.39 -6.87
C TRP A 521 34.22 3.23 -6.26
N GLU A 522 35.13 3.75 -7.10
CA GLU A 522 35.97 4.85 -6.63
C GLU A 522 35.10 6.11 -6.48
N ASP A 523 35.02 6.59 -5.25
CA ASP A 523 34.44 7.84 -4.82
C ASP A 523 35.06 9.01 -5.61
N GLU A 524 34.35 9.58 -6.55
CA GLU A 524 34.62 10.96 -6.96
C GLU A 524 33.98 11.91 -5.92
N GLU A 525 34.72 12.20 -4.87
CA GLU A 525 34.58 13.43 -4.09
C GLU A 525 34.90 14.61 -5.02
N CYS A 526 33.88 15.40 -5.36
CA CYS A 526 34.01 16.83 -5.67
C CYS A 526 32.75 17.57 -5.26
#